data_d88834be0f5d834f0fbea2bf9fb6f963
#
_entry.id   d88834be0f5d834f0fbea2bf9fb6f963
#
_cell.length_a   1.000
_cell.length_b   1.000
_cell.length_c   1.000
_cell.angle_alpha   90.00
_cell.angle_beta   90.00
_cell.angle_gamma   90.00
#
_symmetry.space_group_name_H-M   'P 1'
#
loop_
_entity.id
_entity.type
_entity.pdbx_description
1 polymer ?
#
loop_
_entity_poly.entity_id
_entity_poly.type
_entity_poly.pdbx_seq_one_letter_code
_entity_poly.pdbx_strand_id
1 'polypeptide(L)'
;MPEMANDPPFCGYSRPAHRLHAMNPAPPAPAATHTFVWHDYETFGADVRRDRPAQFAAIRTDAELNEIGEPVMAYCQPATDYLPDPDACLITGITPQECLAKGESEAAFAARIERLLAEPGTIGVGYNTLRFDDEVTRFLFWRNLIDPYAREWQNGCGRWDILDLVRATWALRPEGITWPERPDGGGPSFKLEHLTAANGLAHESAHDALSDVRATLALARLIRQKQPKLFDFCFALHRKDRVAQELGLPCAPAHARPFVHISGMFPTERGC
;
A
#
# COMPACT_ATOMS: atom_id res chain seq x y z
N MET A 1 62.87 -26.14 39.55
CA MET A 1 62.49 -24.95 40.30
C MET A 1 63.20 -23.76 39.67
N PRO A 2 62.48 -22.85 39.03
CA PRO A 2 62.79 -21.44 39.19
C PRO A 2 61.52 -20.60 39.53
N GLU A 3 61.75 -19.72 40.35
CA GLU A 3 61.26 -18.47 40.86
C GLU A 3 60.06 -17.79 40.18
N MET A 4 59.10 -17.46 41.06
CA MET A 4 57.96 -16.57 40.73
C MET A 4 58.43 -15.12 40.66
N ALA A 5 58.12 -14.44 39.55
CA ALA A 5 58.28 -13.02 39.37
C ALA A 5 57.02 -12.30 39.83
N ASN A 6 57.22 -11.31 40.70
CA ASN A 6 56.19 -10.38 41.23
C ASN A 6 55.65 -9.44 40.15
N ASP A 7 54.33 -9.38 39.98
CA ASP A 7 53.64 -8.34 39.27
C ASP A 7 53.47 -7.09 40.17
N PRO A 8 53.62 -5.85 39.63
CA PRO A 8 53.43 -4.65 40.38
C PRO A 8 51.95 -4.27 40.54
N PRO A 9 51.58 -3.46 41.57
CA PRO A 9 50.20 -3.17 41.90
C PRO A 9 49.55 -2.21 40.90
N PHE A 10 48.34 -2.56 40.50
CA PHE A 10 47.45 -1.75 39.65
C PHE A 10 47.15 -0.38 40.31
N CYS A 11 47.54 0.68 39.64
CA CYS A 11 47.23 2.07 40.02
C CYS A 11 45.74 2.34 39.78
N GLY A 12 44.99 2.58 40.87
CA GLY A 12 43.58 2.88 40.82
C GLY A 12 43.30 4.26 40.20
N TYR A 13 42.75 4.32 39.00
CA TYR A 13 42.12 5.50 38.44
C TYR A 13 40.66 5.56 38.88
N SER A 14 40.36 6.38 39.88
CA SER A 14 39.00 6.77 40.21
C SER A 14 38.46 7.72 39.13
N ARG A 15 37.50 7.21 38.32
CA ARG A 15 36.74 8.07 37.39
C ARG A 15 35.78 8.95 38.16
N PRO A 16 35.74 10.28 37.87
CA PRO A 16 34.72 11.14 38.45
C PRO A 16 33.32 10.72 37.94
N ALA A 17 32.39 10.62 38.88
CA ALA A 17 30.98 10.35 38.56
C ALA A 17 30.42 11.55 37.79
N HIS A 18 30.32 11.41 36.46
CA HIS A 18 29.52 12.34 35.65
C HIS A 18 28.05 12.14 36.03
N ARG A 19 27.47 13.16 36.70
CA ARG A 19 26.01 13.29 36.81
C ARG A 19 25.42 13.31 35.40
N LEU A 20 24.79 12.24 35.02
CA LEU A 20 23.90 12.21 33.87
C LEU A 20 22.74 13.19 34.18
N HIS A 21 22.78 14.36 33.58
CA HIS A 21 21.59 15.21 33.52
C HIS A 21 20.53 14.38 32.78
N ALA A 22 19.43 14.09 33.46
CA ALA A 22 18.24 13.55 32.84
C ALA A 22 17.79 14.56 31.77
N MET A 23 18.10 14.26 30.50
CA MET A 23 17.50 14.99 29.40
C MET A 23 16.01 14.68 29.45
N ASN A 24 15.18 15.69 29.70
CA ASN A 24 13.75 15.55 29.46
C ASN A 24 13.56 15.05 28.03
N PRO A 25 12.75 14.00 27.81
CA PRO A 25 12.43 13.58 26.46
C PRO A 25 11.85 14.79 25.72
N ALA A 26 12.41 15.08 24.55
CA ALA A 26 11.84 16.09 23.67
C ALA A 26 10.35 15.79 23.45
N PRO A 27 9.47 16.80 23.40
CA PRO A 27 8.08 16.59 23.10
C PRO A 27 7.98 15.78 21.79
N PRO A 28 7.05 14.82 21.71
CA PRO A 28 6.88 14.04 20.47
C PRO A 28 6.69 15.04 19.33
N ALA A 29 7.46 14.84 18.25
CA ALA A 29 7.27 15.60 17.03
C ALA A 29 5.79 15.53 16.64
N PRO A 30 5.17 16.63 16.14
CA PRO A 30 3.80 16.58 15.65
C PRO A 30 3.69 15.41 14.69
N ALA A 31 2.64 14.60 14.84
CA ALA A 31 2.40 13.47 13.97
C ALA A 31 2.49 13.98 12.52
N ALA A 32 3.42 13.45 11.74
CA ALA A 32 3.59 13.87 10.36
C ALA A 32 2.23 13.65 9.69
N THR A 33 1.64 14.74 9.22
CA THR A 33 0.37 14.69 8.48
C THR A 33 0.64 13.97 7.18
N HIS A 34 0.22 12.70 7.08
CA HIS A 34 0.29 11.94 5.85
C HIS A 34 -0.89 12.29 4.94
N THR A 35 -0.71 12.10 3.65
CA THR A 35 -1.79 12.11 2.65
C THR A 35 -1.88 10.76 1.99
N PHE A 36 -3.06 10.40 1.52
CA PHE A 36 -3.25 9.21 0.72
C PHE A 36 -3.28 9.59 -0.76
N VAL A 37 -2.66 8.76 -1.60
CA VAL A 37 -2.83 8.77 -3.06
C VAL A 37 -3.50 7.47 -3.44
N TRP A 38 -4.80 7.53 -3.66
CA TRP A 38 -5.62 6.43 -4.16
C TRP A 38 -5.35 6.27 -5.63
N HIS A 39 -4.92 5.12 -6.09
CA HIS A 39 -4.52 4.93 -7.47
C HIS A 39 -4.89 3.56 -8.00
N ASP A 40 -4.98 3.49 -9.32
CA ASP A 40 -5.25 2.28 -10.07
C ASP A 40 -4.61 2.38 -11.47
N TYR A 41 -4.28 1.22 -12.06
CA TYR A 41 -3.73 1.10 -13.40
C TYR A 41 -4.63 0.24 -14.28
N GLU A 42 -4.83 0.70 -15.51
CA GLU A 42 -5.17 -0.19 -16.61
C GLU A 42 -3.90 -0.52 -17.40
N THR A 43 -3.76 -1.79 -17.78
CA THR A 43 -2.56 -2.29 -18.45
C THR A 43 -2.89 -2.98 -19.77
N PHE A 44 -1.92 -3.04 -20.66
CA PHE A 44 -2.02 -3.75 -21.93
C PHE A 44 -1.79 -5.25 -21.83
N GLY A 45 -1.86 -5.84 -20.63
CA GLY A 45 -1.75 -7.26 -20.34
C GLY A 45 -1.58 -7.54 -18.86
N ALA A 46 -1.65 -8.80 -18.45
CA ALA A 46 -1.65 -9.23 -17.05
C ALA A 46 -0.26 -9.59 -16.49
N ASP A 47 0.77 -9.70 -17.33
CA ASP A 47 2.14 -9.99 -16.89
C ASP A 47 2.84 -8.67 -16.51
N VAL A 48 2.82 -8.33 -15.23
CA VAL A 48 3.40 -7.09 -14.69
C VAL A 48 4.87 -6.87 -15.04
N ARG A 49 5.61 -7.93 -15.39
CA ARG A 49 7.04 -7.83 -15.76
C ARG A 49 7.23 -7.42 -17.21
N ARG A 50 6.34 -7.89 -18.07
CA ARG A 50 6.44 -7.73 -19.53
C ARG A 50 5.50 -6.67 -20.05
N ASP A 51 4.27 -6.67 -19.54
CA ASP A 51 3.23 -5.80 -20.05
C ASP A 51 3.41 -4.35 -19.57
N ARG A 52 2.79 -3.44 -20.30
CA ARG A 52 2.96 -2.01 -20.14
C ARG A 52 1.69 -1.38 -19.61
N PRO A 53 1.78 -0.30 -18.83
CA PRO A 53 0.60 0.47 -18.44
C PRO A 53 -0.05 1.13 -19.67
N ALA A 54 -1.36 1.21 -19.67
CA ALA A 54 -2.18 1.92 -20.65
C ALA A 54 -2.72 3.23 -20.06
N GLN A 55 -3.25 3.15 -18.82
CA GLN A 55 -3.84 4.27 -18.10
C GLN A 55 -3.42 4.22 -16.63
N PHE A 56 -3.35 5.37 -16.01
CA PHE A 56 -3.19 5.55 -14.57
C PHE A 56 -4.18 6.61 -14.11
N ALA A 57 -4.89 6.34 -13.02
CA ALA A 57 -5.71 7.33 -12.35
C ALA A 57 -5.32 7.44 -10.87
N ALA A 58 -5.47 8.65 -10.32
CA ALA A 58 -5.25 8.86 -8.90
C ALA A 58 -6.10 10.01 -8.33
N ILE A 59 -6.46 9.86 -7.05
CA ILE A 59 -7.08 10.91 -6.23
C ILE A 59 -6.22 11.07 -4.97
N ARG A 60 -5.86 12.31 -4.62
CA ARG A 60 -5.21 12.59 -3.34
C ARG A 60 -6.26 12.93 -2.29
N THR A 61 -6.07 12.44 -1.07
CA THR A 61 -6.89 12.81 0.08
C THR A 61 -6.03 13.18 1.29
N ASP A 62 -6.62 13.92 2.21
CA ASP A 62 -6.08 14.08 3.57
C ASP A 62 -6.23 12.79 4.39
N ALA A 63 -5.79 12.84 5.66
CA ALA A 63 -5.92 11.71 6.59
C ALA A 63 -7.39 11.40 6.94
N GLU A 64 -8.30 12.34 6.77
CA GLU A 64 -9.75 12.19 6.98
C GLU A 64 -10.48 11.66 5.75
N LEU A 65 -9.77 11.38 4.66
CA LEU A 65 -10.28 10.91 3.37
C LEU A 65 -11.07 11.98 2.58
N ASN A 66 -10.84 13.27 2.86
CA ASN A 66 -11.34 14.35 2.01
C ASN A 66 -10.43 14.55 0.82
N GLU A 67 -10.99 14.71 -0.36
CA GLU A 67 -10.22 14.89 -1.60
C GLU A 67 -9.47 16.22 -1.60
N ILE A 68 -8.22 16.21 -2.07
CA ILE A 68 -7.34 17.37 -2.19
C ILE A 68 -6.96 17.53 -3.66
N GLY A 69 -7.30 18.69 -4.23
CA GLY A 69 -7.02 18.99 -5.64
C GLY A 69 -7.88 18.21 -6.62
N GLU A 70 -7.46 18.22 -7.87
CA GLU A 70 -8.18 17.54 -8.95
C GLU A 70 -7.66 16.09 -9.12
N PRO A 71 -8.54 15.17 -9.52
CA PRO A 71 -8.11 13.82 -9.91
C PRO A 71 -7.07 13.86 -11.03
N VAL A 72 -6.10 12.97 -10.95
CA VAL A 72 -5.10 12.77 -12.00
C VAL A 72 -5.55 11.62 -12.88
N MET A 73 -5.53 11.81 -14.19
CA MET A 73 -5.67 10.75 -15.19
C MET A 73 -4.58 10.94 -16.24
N ALA A 74 -3.88 9.87 -16.57
CA ALA A 74 -2.82 9.88 -17.55
C ALA A 74 -2.88 8.59 -18.41
N TYR A 75 -2.61 8.74 -19.71
CA TYR A 75 -2.45 7.63 -20.63
C TYR A 75 -0.96 7.45 -20.97
N CYS A 76 -0.52 6.21 -21.09
CA CYS A 76 0.83 5.85 -21.50
C CYS A 76 0.84 5.42 -22.95
N GLN A 77 1.69 6.05 -23.79
CA GLN A 77 1.89 5.58 -25.16
C GLN A 77 2.57 4.22 -25.15
N PRO A 78 2.05 3.21 -25.87
CA PRO A 78 2.75 1.95 -26.04
C PRO A 78 4.06 2.16 -26.79
N ALA A 79 5.13 1.50 -26.34
CA ALA A 79 6.40 1.51 -27.03
C ALA A 79 6.30 0.82 -28.42
N THR A 80 7.11 1.27 -29.38
CA THR A 80 7.07 0.76 -30.77
C THR A 80 7.53 -0.69 -30.91
N ASP A 81 8.22 -1.23 -29.91
CA ASP A 81 8.71 -2.60 -29.81
C ASP A 81 7.84 -3.51 -28.91
N TYR A 82 6.67 -3.02 -28.52
CA TYR A 82 5.73 -3.74 -27.65
C TYR A 82 4.38 -3.92 -28.34
N LEU A 83 3.85 -5.15 -28.31
CA LEU A 83 2.54 -5.48 -28.81
C LEU A 83 1.55 -5.66 -27.65
N PRO A 84 0.56 -4.76 -27.50
CA PRO A 84 -0.51 -4.91 -26.53
C PRO A 84 -1.31 -6.20 -26.71
N ASP A 85 -1.75 -6.78 -25.57
CA ASP A 85 -2.63 -7.94 -25.57
C ASP A 85 -4.05 -7.51 -26.01
N PRO A 86 -4.61 -8.08 -27.09
CA PRO A 86 -5.96 -7.75 -27.54
C PRO A 86 -7.03 -8.03 -26.48
N ASP A 87 -6.90 -9.09 -25.67
CA ASP A 87 -7.86 -9.43 -24.63
C ASP A 87 -7.87 -8.37 -23.54
N ALA A 88 -6.70 -7.84 -23.13
CA ALA A 88 -6.62 -6.74 -22.20
C ALA A 88 -7.29 -5.48 -22.75
N CYS A 89 -7.07 -5.14 -24.03
CA CYS A 89 -7.73 -4.00 -24.68
C CYS A 89 -9.26 -4.17 -24.74
N LEU A 90 -9.77 -5.39 -24.91
CA LEU A 90 -11.21 -5.67 -24.90
C LEU A 90 -11.81 -5.56 -23.50
N ILE A 91 -11.08 -5.97 -22.46
CA ILE A 91 -11.53 -5.89 -21.06
C ILE A 91 -11.57 -4.46 -20.59
N THR A 92 -10.48 -3.69 -20.80
CA THR A 92 -10.36 -2.31 -20.33
C THR A 92 -11.08 -1.29 -21.22
N GLY A 93 -11.38 -1.67 -22.48
CA GLY A 93 -11.89 -0.76 -23.51
C GLY A 93 -10.86 0.26 -24.01
N ILE A 94 -9.61 0.20 -23.54
CA ILE A 94 -8.55 1.13 -23.89
C ILE A 94 -7.76 0.58 -25.09
N THR A 95 -7.72 1.35 -26.18
CA THR A 95 -6.99 0.95 -27.37
C THR A 95 -5.58 1.55 -27.44
N PRO A 96 -4.63 0.85 -28.08
CA PRO A 96 -3.30 1.43 -28.34
C PRO A 96 -3.36 2.76 -29.10
N GLN A 97 -4.33 2.92 -30.03
CA GLN A 97 -4.54 4.14 -30.80
C GLN A 97 -4.98 5.30 -29.92
N GLU A 98 -5.83 5.04 -28.94
CA GLU A 98 -6.24 6.03 -27.94
C GLU A 98 -5.04 6.50 -27.10
N CYS A 99 -4.25 5.55 -26.62
CA CYS A 99 -3.04 5.87 -25.86
C CYS A 99 -1.99 6.62 -26.69
N LEU A 100 -1.85 6.31 -27.98
CA LEU A 100 -0.99 7.07 -28.88
C LEU A 100 -1.48 8.52 -29.08
N ALA A 101 -2.79 8.72 -29.13
CA ALA A 101 -3.39 10.05 -29.37
C ALA A 101 -3.42 10.92 -28.08
N LYS A 102 -3.70 10.34 -26.92
CA LYS A 102 -3.92 11.06 -25.65
C LYS A 102 -2.74 10.98 -24.69
N GLY A 103 -1.89 9.96 -24.86
CA GLY A 103 -0.87 9.59 -23.89
C GLY A 103 0.45 10.35 -24.04
N GLU A 104 1.24 10.23 -23.01
CA GLU A 104 2.63 10.68 -22.96
C GLU A 104 3.60 9.48 -23.07
N SER A 105 4.87 9.73 -23.39
CA SER A 105 5.89 8.67 -23.43
C SER A 105 6.00 7.94 -22.07
N GLU A 106 6.37 6.65 -22.06
CA GLU A 106 6.52 5.88 -20.82
C GLU A 106 7.45 6.57 -19.81
N ALA A 107 8.50 7.24 -20.27
CA ALA A 107 9.40 7.97 -19.38
C ALA A 107 8.74 9.20 -18.72
N ALA A 108 7.94 9.97 -19.45
CA ALA A 108 7.19 11.10 -18.90
C ALA A 108 6.09 10.62 -17.95
N PHE A 109 5.39 9.56 -18.32
CA PHE A 109 4.37 8.89 -17.51
C PHE A 109 4.96 8.38 -16.17
N ALA A 110 6.09 7.66 -16.23
CA ALA A 110 6.79 7.18 -15.05
C ALA A 110 7.23 8.34 -14.13
N ALA A 111 7.81 9.40 -14.67
CA ALA A 111 8.23 10.56 -13.92
C ALA A 111 7.04 11.34 -13.29
N ARG A 112 5.87 11.35 -13.92
CA ARG A 112 4.64 11.93 -13.36
C ARG A 112 4.18 11.13 -12.13
N ILE A 113 4.14 9.81 -12.24
CA ILE A 113 3.71 8.92 -11.16
C ILE A 113 4.70 8.94 -10.01
N GLU A 114 5.99 8.95 -10.31
CA GLU A 114 7.03 9.07 -9.29
C GLU A 114 6.86 10.35 -8.46
N ARG A 115 6.70 11.51 -9.09
CA ARG A 115 6.47 12.77 -8.37
C ARG A 115 5.21 12.73 -7.48
N LEU A 116 4.15 12.03 -7.92
CA LEU A 116 2.92 11.91 -7.17
C LEU A 116 3.05 11.00 -5.95
N LEU A 117 3.70 9.84 -6.12
CA LEU A 117 3.82 8.82 -5.07
C LEU A 117 5.00 9.04 -4.12
N ALA A 118 6.07 9.74 -4.56
CA ALA A 118 7.26 9.99 -3.77
C ALA A 118 7.24 11.35 -3.02
N GLU A 119 6.16 12.12 -3.14
CA GLU A 119 5.98 13.33 -2.33
C GLU A 119 6.02 12.97 -0.84
N PRO A 120 6.82 13.67 0.00
CA PRO A 120 7.00 13.31 1.40
C PRO A 120 5.69 13.12 2.17
N GLY A 121 5.57 12.01 2.92
CA GLY A 121 4.38 11.66 3.68
C GLY A 121 3.23 11.07 2.85
N THR A 122 3.47 10.71 1.60
CA THR A 122 2.44 10.07 0.74
C THR A 122 2.34 8.57 1.03
N ILE A 123 1.12 8.11 1.26
CA ILE A 123 0.78 6.69 1.31
C ILE A 123 0.03 6.33 0.02
N GLY A 124 0.64 5.50 -0.82
CA GLY A 124 -0.02 4.92 -1.99
C GLY A 124 -1.06 3.88 -1.57
N VAL A 125 -2.29 4.01 -2.06
CA VAL A 125 -3.42 3.16 -1.66
C VAL A 125 -4.19 2.71 -2.89
N GLY A 126 -4.67 1.47 -2.88
CA GLY A 126 -5.60 0.99 -3.91
C GLY A 126 -6.23 -0.33 -3.52
N TYR A 127 -6.83 -1.01 -4.47
CA TYR A 127 -7.53 -2.27 -4.26
C TYR A 127 -6.75 -3.42 -4.90
N ASN A 128 -6.25 -4.36 -4.09
CA ASN A 128 -5.36 -5.45 -4.53
C ASN A 128 -4.01 -4.97 -5.11
N THR A 129 -3.62 -3.75 -4.77
CA THR A 129 -2.44 -3.07 -5.32
C THR A 129 -1.12 -3.76 -4.99
N LEU A 130 -0.99 -4.36 -3.80
CA LEU A 130 0.23 -5.07 -3.40
C LEU A 130 0.61 -6.22 -4.34
N ARG A 131 -0.35 -6.74 -5.10
CA ARG A 131 -0.17 -7.89 -6.00
C ARG A 131 -0.14 -7.51 -7.46
N PHE A 132 -0.63 -6.32 -7.81
CA PHE A 132 -0.71 -5.88 -9.20
C PHE A 132 -0.11 -4.48 -9.40
N ASP A 133 -0.77 -3.41 -8.97
CA ASP A 133 -0.38 -2.03 -9.27
C ASP A 133 1.00 -1.65 -8.73
N ASP A 134 1.34 -2.12 -7.53
CA ASP A 134 2.67 -1.91 -6.96
C ASP A 134 3.76 -2.60 -7.79
N GLU A 135 3.49 -3.79 -8.31
CA GLU A 135 4.42 -4.49 -9.21
C GLU A 135 4.50 -3.78 -10.57
N VAL A 136 3.37 -3.34 -11.14
CA VAL A 136 3.35 -2.51 -12.35
C VAL A 136 4.22 -1.26 -12.14
N THR A 137 4.04 -0.55 -11.03
CA THR A 137 4.83 0.64 -10.68
C THR A 137 6.31 0.31 -10.55
N ARG A 138 6.67 -0.80 -9.90
CA ARG A 138 8.08 -1.22 -9.73
C ARG A 138 8.75 -1.49 -11.06
N PHE A 139 8.10 -2.25 -11.95
CA PHE A 139 8.65 -2.55 -13.26
C PHE A 139 8.66 -1.33 -14.18
N LEU A 140 7.66 -0.46 -14.11
CA LEU A 140 7.65 0.83 -14.79
C LEU A 140 8.85 1.70 -14.36
N PHE A 141 9.08 1.84 -13.07
CA PHE A 141 10.19 2.64 -12.52
C PHE A 141 11.54 2.03 -12.88
N TRP A 142 11.69 0.71 -12.72
CA TRP A 142 12.91 0.02 -13.06
C TRP A 142 13.32 0.21 -14.53
N ARG A 143 12.37 0.08 -15.47
CA ARG A 143 12.63 0.31 -16.91
C ARG A 143 13.04 1.75 -17.22
N ASN A 144 12.58 2.70 -16.44
CA ASN A 144 12.84 4.13 -16.61
C ASN A 144 13.96 4.65 -15.69
N LEU A 145 14.75 3.77 -15.08
CA LEU A 145 15.90 4.07 -14.20
C LEU A 145 15.53 4.92 -12.99
N ILE A 146 14.30 4.79 -12.50
CA ILE A 146 13.80 5.34 -11.24
C ILE A 146 13.90 4.24 -10.16
N ASP A 147 14.24 4.60 -8.91
CA ASP A 147 14.28 3.63 -7.81
C ASP A 147 12.88 3.03 -7.60
N PRO A 148 12.68 1.71 -7.82
CA PRO A 148 11.36 1.10 -7.77
C PRO A 148 10.76 0.99 -6.36
N TYR A 149 11.57 1.16 -5.31
CA TYR A 149 11.17 0.95 -3.92
C TYR A 149 11.15 2.22 -3.07
N ALA A 150 11.82 3.29 -3.47
CA ALA A 150 11.98 4.52 -2.68
C ALA A 150 10.64 5.07 -2.18
N ARG A 151 9.62 5.12 -3.04
CA ARG A 151 8.27 5.60 -2.73
C ARG A 151 7.53 4.77 -1.67
N GLU A 152 8.01 3.57 -1.33
CA GLU A 152 7.37 2.67 -0.39
C GLU A 152 7.79 2.89 1.06
N TRP A 153 8.86 3.67 1.30
CA TRP A 153 9.41 3.83 2.63
C TRP A 153 10.19 5.12 2.87
N GLN A 154 10.75 5.77 1.83
CA GLN A 154 11.54 6.99 2.01
C GLN A 154 10.64 8.19 2.35
N ASN A 155 11.18 9.17 3.06
CA ASN A 155 10.54 10.45 3.36
C ASN A 155 9.15 10.33 4.02
N GLY A 156 8.91 9.27 4.79
CA GLY A 156 7.60 9.02 5.39
C GLY A 156 6.56 8.49 4.41
N CYS A 157 6.96 8.12 3.20
CA CYS A 157 6.09 7.45 2.24
C CYS A 157 5.80 6.02 2.67
N GLY A 158 4.73 5.46 2.12
CA GLY A 158 4.30 4.11 2.37
C GLY A 158 3.32 3.61 1.34
N ARG A 159 2.79 2.42 1.58
CA ARG A 159 1.73 1.81 0.76
C ARG A 159 0.76 1.03 1.62
N TRP A 160 -0.48 0.93 1.18
CA TRP A 160 -1.54 0.22 1.88
C TRP A 160 -2.54 -0.36 0.89
N ASP A 161 -3.04 -1.57 1.14
CA ASP A 161 -3.98 -2.28 0.28
C ASP A 161 -5.35 -2.41 0.97
N ILE A 162 -6.38 -1.93 0.31
CA ILE A 162 -7.76 -1.94 0.85
C ILE A 162 -8.37 -3.34 0.80
N LEU A 163 -7.94 -4.23 -0.07
CA LEU A 163 -8.42 -5.61 -0.08
C LEU A 163 -8.10 -6.33 1.25
N ASP A 164 -6.91 -6.10 1.81
CA ASP A 164 -6.55 -6.69 3.10
C ASP A 164 -7.39 -6.10 4.25
N LEU A 165 -7.71 -4.79 4.21
CA LEU A 165 -8.66 -4.17 5.14
C LEU A 165 -10.07 -4.77 5.00
N VAL A 166 -10.57 -4.96 3.78
CA VAL A 166 -11.89 -5.56 3.50
C VAL A 166 -11.97 -6.97 4.09
N ARG A 167 -10.98 -7.81 3.85
CA ARG A 167 -10.91 -9.17 4.41
C ARG A 167 -10.85 -9.16 5.93
N ALA A 168 -10.04 -8.27 6.52
CA ALA A 168 -9.97 -8.11 7.97
C ALA A 168 -11.31 -7.65 8.56
N THR A 169 -12.02 -6.76 7.86
CA THR A 169 -13.33 -6.27 8.29
C THR A 169 -14.37 -7.39 8.28
N TRP A 170 -14.43 -8.16 7.20
CA TRP A 170 -15.34 -9.29 7.13
C TRP A 170 -15.06 -10.34 8.23
N ALA A 171 -13.80 -10.67 8.46
CA ALA A 171 -13.42 -11.70 9.41
C ALA A 171 -13.61 -11.29 10.88
N LEU A 172 -13.43 -10.02 11.21
CA LEU A 172 -13.34 -9.55 12.60
C LEU A 172 -14.48 -8.64 13.01
N ARG A 173 -15.05 -7.87 12.09
CA ARG A 173 -16.08 -6.83 12.35
C ARG A 173 -16.98 -6.64 11.13
N PRO A 174 -17.79 -7.65 10.74
CA PRO A 174 -18.58 -7.59 9.51
C PRO A 174 -19.78 -6.64 9.57
N GLU A 175 -20.15 -6.17 10.76
CA GLU A 175 -21.40 -5.45 11.00
C GLU A 175 -21.40 -4.08 10.29
N GLY A 176 -22.53 -3.75 9.70
CA GLY A 176 -22.78 -2.46 9.03
C GLY A 176 -22.31 -2.39 7.58
N ILE A 177 -21.81 -3.51 7.03
CA ILE A 177 -21.43 -3.66 5.64
C ILE A 177 -22.24 -4.83 5.07
N THR A 178 -22.73 -4.68 3.83
CA THR A 178 -23.41 -5.76 3.12
C THR A 178 -22.37 -6.57 2.34
N TRP A 179 -22.29 -7.86 2.65
CA TRP A 179 -21.34 -8.78 2.06
C TRP A 179 -22.02 -9.60 0.96
N PRO A 180 -21.68 -9.37 -0.33
CA PRO A 180 -22.25 -10.15 -1.40
C PRO A 180 -21.68 -11.57 -1.41
N GLU A 181 -22.53 -12.55 -1.71
CA GLU A 181 -22.09 -13.92 -1.92
C GLU A 181 -21.42 -14.08 -3.28
N ARG A 182 -20.47 -15.00 -3.35
CA ARG A 182 -19.89 -15.43 -4.63
C ARG A 182 -20.92 -16.20 -5.45
N PRO A 183 -20.93 -16.07 -6.79
CA PRO A 183 -21.84 -16.81 -7.65
C PRO A 183 -21.77 -18.35 -7.50
N ASP A 184 -20.61 -18.86 -7.09
CA ASP A 184 -20.36 -20.30 -6.86
C ASP A 184 -20.75 -20.77 -5.43
N GLY A 185 -21.27 -19.90 -4.57
CA GLY A 185 -21.67 -20.21 -3.20
C GLY A 185 -20.51 -20.43 -2.22
N GLY A 186 -19.28 -20.11 -2.61
CA GLY A 186 -18.06 -20.35 -1.80
C GLY A 186 -17.76 -19.28 -0.75
N GLY A 187 -18.78 -18.57 -0.22
CA GLY A 187 -18.60 -17.49 0.75
C GLY A 187 -18.67 -16.10 0.13
N PRO A 188 -18.20 -15.05 0.84
CA PRO A 188 -18.32 -13.68 0.36
C PRO A 188 -17.45 -13.40 -0.86
N SER A 189 -17.96 -12.54 -1.74
CA SER A 189 -17.15 -11.96 -2.81
C SER A 189 -16.44 -10.72 -2.33
N PHE A 190 -15.13 -10.70 -2.52
CA PHE A 190 -14.31 -9.52 -2.27
C PHE A 190 -13.92 -8.76 -3.54
N LYS A 191 -14.65 -8.98 -4.64
CA LYS A 191 -14.50 -8.16 -5.82
C LYS A 191 -15.05 -6.76 -5.58
N LEU A 192 -14.33 -5.73 -6.03
CA LEU A 192 -14.69 -4.32 -5.79
C LEU A 192 -16.09 -4.02 -6.35
N GLU A 193 -16.37 -4.43 -7.58
CA GLU A 193 -17.66 -4.24 -8.24
C GLU A 193 -18.83 -4.89 -7.49
N HIS A 194 -18.62 -6.07 -6.89
CA HIS A 194 -19.67 -6.74 -6.11
C HIS A 194 -19.92 -6.05 -4.77
N LEU A 195 -18.85 -5.61 -4.09
CA LEU A 195 -18.95 -4.91 -2.80
C LEU A 195 -19.59 -3.54 -2.96
N THR A 196 -19.21 -2.78 -3.97
CA THR A 196 -19.78 -1.46 -4.23
C THR A 196 -21.26 -1.54 -4.58
N ALA A 197 -21.64 -2.48 -5.47
CA ALA A 197 -23.04 -2.72 -5.82
C ALA A 197 -23.88 -3.12 -4.62
N ALA A 198 -23.40 -4.07 -3.78
CA ALA A 198 -24.13 -4.54 -2.60
C ALA A 198 -24.34 -3.44 -1.52
N ASN A 199 -23.45 -2.45 -1.48
CA ASN A 199 -23.50 -1.36 -0.51
C ASN A 199 -24.04 -0.04 -1.08
N GLY A 200 -24.52 -0.02 -2.32
CA GLY A 200 -25.07 1.17 -2.97
C GLY A 200 -24.04 2.28 -3.19
N LEU A 201 -22.78 1.90 -3.36
CA LEU A 201 -21.70 2.84 -3.69
C LEU A 201 -21.61 3.04 -5.21
N ALA A 202 -21.35 4.27 -5.63
CA ALA A 202 -21.19 4.58 -7.06
C ALA A 202 -19.97 3.86 -7.63
N HIS A 203 -20.18 3.12 -8.72
CA HIS A 203 -19.14 2.46 -9.50
C HIS A 203 -19.67 2.38 -10.94
N GLU A 204 -19.49 3.50 -11.69
CA GLU A 204 -20.17 3.72 -12.95
C GLU A 204 -19.62 2.89 -14.10
N SER A 205 -18.32 2.57 -14.07
CA SER A 205 -17.63 1.81 -15.12
C SER A 205 -16.49 1.01 -14.49
N ALA A 206 -16.71 -0.29 -14.28
CA ALA A 206 -15.61 -1.20 -13.94
C ALA A 206 -14.59 -1.20 -15.09
N HIS A 207 -13.30 -1.27 -14.75
CA HIS A 207 -12.17 -1.19 -15.68
C HIS A 207 -11.99 0.19 -16.36
N ASP A 208 -12.46 1.25 -15.70
CA ASP A 208 -11.95 2.60 -15.88
C ASP A 208 -11.21 3.00 -14.60
N ALA A 209 -9.91 3.23 -14.71
CA ALA A 209 -9.05 3.41 -13.53
C ALA A 209 -9.57 4.51 -12.57
N LEU A 210 -10.15 5.61 -13.06
CA LEU A 210 -10.69 6.65 -12.18
C LEU A 210 -11.97 6.21 -11.47
N SER A 211 -12.82 5.42 -12.13
CA SER A 211 -14.01 4.82 -11.54
C SER A 211 -13.63 3.85 -10.42
N ASP A 212 -12.59 3.00 -10.64
CA ASP A 212 -12.11 2.05 -9.66
C ASP A 212 -11.43 2.73 -8.46
N VAL A 213 -10.68 3.82 -8.68
CA VAL A 213 -10.16 4.68 -7.60
C VAL A 213 -11.28 5.27 -6.75
N ARG A 214 -12.34 5.82 -7.36
CA ARG A 214 -13.50 6.39 -6.64
C ARG A 214 -14.24 5.31 -5.85
N ALA A 215 -14.45 4.16 -6.44
CA ALA A 215 -15.10 3.01 -5.81
C ALA A 215 -14.30 2.52 -4.59
N THR A 216 -12.98 2.40 -4.72
CA THR A 216 -12.07 2.03 -3.63
C THR A 216 -12.11 3.05 -2.48
N LEU A 217 -12.05 4.34 -2.78
CA LEU A 217 -12.16 5.40 -1.79
C LEU A 217 -13.51 5.40 -1.08
N ALA A 218 -14.61 5.20 -1.82
CA ALA A 218 -15.96 5.12 -1.24
C ALA A 218 -16.10 3.92 -0.31
N LEU A 219 -15.55 2.75 -0.68
CA LEU A 219 -15.55 1.55 0.17
C LEU A 219 -14.71 1.77 1.44
N ALA A 220 -13.55 2.38 1.32
CA ALA A 220 -12.71 2.72 2.47
C ALA A 220 -13.40 3.70 3.44
N ARG A 221 -14.09 4.71 2.92
CA ARG A 221 -14.93 5.64 3.70
C ARG A 221 -16.04 4.90 4.44
N LEU A 222 -16.72 3.97 3.77
CA LEU A 222 -17.76 3.13 4.40
C LEU A 222 -17.19 2.31 5.55
N ILE A 223 -16.06 1.61 5.32
CA ILE A 223 -15.42 0.79 6.37
C ILE A 223 -15.00 1.68 7.55
N ARG A 224 -14.37 2.82 7.28
CA ARG A 224 -13.97 3.77 8.34
C ARG A 224 -15.16 4.27 9.13
N GLN A 225 -16.27 4.58 8.49
CA GLN A 225 -17.51 5.02 9.16
C GLN A 225 -18.11 3.94 10.06
N LYS A 226 -18.13 2.69 9.59
CA LYS A 226 -18.75 1.58 10.33
C LYS A 226 -17.82 0.96 11.37
N GLN A 227 -16.53 0.88 11.08
CA GLN A 227 -15.52 0.19 11.89
C GLN A 227 -14.27 1.05 12.09
N PRO A 228 -14.36 2.27 12.66
CA PRO A 228 -13.24 3.22 12.72
C PRO A 228 -12.02 2.66 13.44
N LYS A 229 -12.20 1.95 14.56
CA LYS A 229 -11.09 1.38 15.33
C LYS A 229 -10.32 0.30 14.55
N LEU A 230 -11.05 -0.51 13.76
CA LEU A 230 -10.40 -1.53 12.93
C LEU A 230 -9.68 -0.88 11.77
N PHE A 231 -10.27 0.13 11.13
CA PHE A 231 -9.64 0.91 10.07
C PHE A 231 -8.29 1.48 10.53
N ASP A 232 -8.29 2.20 11.66
CA ASP A 232 -7.09 2.82 12.20
C ASP A 232 -6.03 1.78 12.60
N PHE A 233 -6.45 0.66 13.18
CA PHE A 233 -5.55 -0.44 13.53
C PHE A 233 -4.92 -1.08 12.29
N CYS A 234 -5.71 -1.43 11.27
CA CYS A 234 -5.20 -2.00 10.03
C CYS A 234 -4.30 -1.02 9.28
N PHE A 235 -4.66 0.27 9.26
CA PHE A 235 -3.81 1.30 8.69
C PHE A 235 -2.46 1.39 9.42
N ALA A 236 -2.45 1.36 10.74
CA ALA A 236 -1.19 1.41 11.50
C ALA A 236 -0.23 0.25 11.15
N LEU A 237 -0.77 -0.90 10.74
CA LEU A 237 0.01 -2.08 10.35
C LEU A 237 0.70 -1.96 8.97
N HIS A 238 0.48 -0.88 8.19
CA HIS A 238 1.29 -0.64 6.99
C HIS A 238 2.77 -0.45 7.33
N ARG A 239 3.09 -0.12 8.59
CA ARG A 239 4.44 0.08 9.10
C ARG A 239 4.98 -1.19 9.75
N LYS A 240 6.17 -1.63 9.31
CA LYS A 240 6.86 -2.82 9.83
C LYS A 240 7.20 -2.72 11.33
N ASP A 241 7.58 -1.54 11.81
CA ASP A 241 7.86 -1.28 13.23
C ASP A 241 6.59 -1.47 14.08
N ARG A 242 5.44 -1.04 13.58
CA ARG A 242 4.16 -1.26 14.25
C ARG A 242 3.77 -2.73 14.30
N VAL A 243 3.95 -3.46 13.21
CA VAL A 243 3.75 -4.91 13.17
C VAL A 243 4.65 -5.61 14.20
N ALA A 244 5.95 -5.27 14.22
CA ALA A 244 6.88 -5.84 15.20
C ALA A 244 6.46 -5.56 16.65
N GLN A 245 5.96 -4.35 16.94
CA GLN A 245 5.44 -3.97 18.25
C GLN A 245 4.20 -4.80 18.64
N GLU A 246 3.24 -4.97 17.75
CA GLU A 246 2.02 -5.76 18.01
C GLU A 246 2.35 -7.24 18.26
N LEU A 247 3.31 -7.79 17.51
CA LEU A 247 3.80 -9.17 17.70
C LEU A 247 4.70 -9.31 18.92
N GLY A 248 5.16 -8.21 19.52
CA GLY A 248 6.12 -8.22 20.64
C GLY A 248 7.52 -8.66 20.23
N LEU A 249 7.93 -8.38 18.99
CA LEU A 249 9.24 -8.75 18.44
C LEU A 249 10.33 -7.68 18.77
N PRO A 250 11.61 -8.11 18.97
CA PRO A 250 12.07 -9.51 19.03
C PRO A 250 11.67 -10.18 20.34
N CYS A 251 11.31 -11.47 20.28
CA CYS A 251 11.02 -12.25 21.50
C CYS A 251 11.59 -13.66 21.40
N ALA A 252 11.87 -14.29 22.56
CA ALA A 252 12.14 -15.71 22.59
C ALA A 252 10.85 -16.51 22.28
N PRO A 253 10.95 -17.72 21.67
CA PRO A 253 9.78 -18.52 21.32
C PRO A 253 8.79 -18.74 22.48
N ALA A 254 9.30 -18.89 23.70
CA ALA A 254 8.49 -19.07 24.91
C ALA A 254 7.65 -17.82 25.29
N HIS A 255 7.96 -16.66 24.73
CA HIS A 255 7.27 -15.39 24.99
C HIS A 255 6.51 -14.88 23.75
N ALA A 256 6.42 -15.69 22.69
CA ALA A 256 5.67 -15.35 21.49
C ALA A 256 4.18 -15.14 21.81
N ARG A 257 3.61 -14.08 21.26
CA ARG A 257 2.17 -13.77 21.40
C ARG A 257 1.38 -14.53 20.34
N PRO A 258 0.26 -15.15 20.68
CA PRO A 258 -0.68 -15.62 19.67
C PRO A 258 -1.19 -14.45 18.83
N PHE A 259 -1.30 -14.66 17.53
CA PHE A 259 -1.89 -13.66 16.61
C PHE A 259 -2.74 -14.34 15.54
N VAL A 260 -3.66 -13.61 14.97
CA VAL A 260 -4.45 -14.00 13.80
C VAL A 260 -3.87 -13.27 12.60
N HIS A 261 -3.57 -14.01 11.54
CA HIS A 261 -3.14 -13.45 10.27
C HIS A 261 -4.25 -13.63 9.25
N ILE A 262 -4.70 -12.51 8.68
CA ILE A 262 -5.69 -12.47 7.60
C ILE A 262 -4.94 -12.04 6.34
N SER A 263 -4.91 -12.90 5.34
CA SER A 263 -4.13 -12.67 4.13
C SER A 263 -4.95 -12.84 2.87
N GLY A 264 -4.82 -11.89 1.96
CA GLY A 264 -5.31 -12.01 0.61
C GLY A 264 -4.65 -13.11 -0.22
N MET A 265 -3.55 -13.71 0.28
CA MET A 265 -2.89 -14.85 -0.36
C MET A 265 -3.60 -16.18 -0.10
N PHE A 266 -4.46 -16.25 0.90
CA PHE A 266 -5.21 -17.47 1.16
C PHE A 266 -6.49 -17.51 0.31
N PRO A 267 -6.83 -18.70 -0.23
CA PRO A 267 -8.12 -18.90 -0.87
C PRO A 267 -9.27 -18.61 0.09
N THR A 268 -10.35 -18.03 -0.43
CA THR A 268 -11.52 -17.65 0.38
C THR A 268 -12.16 -18.85 1.09
N GLU A 269 -12.08 -20.04 0.49
CA GLU A 269 -12.63 -21.29 1.02
C GLU A 269 -11.91 -21.78 2.29
N ARG A 270 -10.69 -21.30 2.55
CA ARG A 270 -9.91 -21.68 3.73
C ARG A 270 -9.99 -20.65 4.86
N GLY A 271 -10.94 -19.74 4.74
CA GLY A 271 -11.11 -18.63 5.68
C GLY A 271 -10.08 -17.52 5.46
N CYS A 272 -10.31 -16.43 6.13
CA CYS A 272 -9.43 -15.25 6.06
C CYS A 272 -8.26 -15.43 6.94
#